data_ea2966135d3cd98f27c06d334f5cf90e
#
_entry.id   ea2966135d3cd98f27c06d334f5cf90e
#
_cell.length_a   1.000
_cell.length_b   1.000
_cell.length_c   1.000
_cell.angle_alpha   90.00
_cell.angle_beta   90.00
_cell.angle_gamma   90.00
#
_symmetry.space_group_name_H-M   'P 1'
#
loop_
_entity.id
_entity.type
_entity.pdbx_description
1 polymer ?
#
loop_
_entity_poly.entity_id
_entity_poly.type
_entity_poly.pdbx_seq_one_letter_code
_entity_poly.pdbx_strand_id
1 'polypeptide(L)'
;MYFDELDLEDEVLDGLEAMNFFETTPVQEATIPLLLERRDMIACAQTGTGKTAAYLLPIINRLSRGEGDPKKVNAVIMAPTRELAIQIEQQVEGFAYFLPVSSVAIYGGTDGIAWEQQRRGMALGAEIVIATPGRLLALMNLQQADLSGVTYFVLDEADRMLDMGFQEDIMQINSALPKDCQRVMFSATMPPKIKKFARTILHNPAEVELAISRPPESIVQSAYVCYERQKLPILTQLFRETPPTRTIIFSSSKLKVKELTAALSRLNIRVEQMHSDLTQEKREEVMKNFKSGNIDLLVATDVVARGIDIDNIRMVINYDIPHDPEDYVHRIGRTARGGNDEGLAITFVSEKEQPGFGRIEEFLEKEIYKIPVDEAFGPTPAYDPSRRPERGGRGGSSPRGGQGNKGGGRGRGRSSQQGQRPEGKSDAPKGEGAGQGAHKKKRPNNHRKSQGSTPPKGEA
;
A
#
# COMPACT_ATOMS: atom_id res chain seq x y z
N MET A 1 -30.02 -4.16 2.20
CA MET A 1 -30.58 -3.79 0.87
C MET A 1 -30.08 -4.80 -0.15
N TYR A 2 -30.90 -5.18 -1.15
CA TYR A 2 -30.46 -6.00 -2.29
C TYR A 2 -29.96 -5.09 -3.42
N PHE A 3 -29.12 -5.62 -4.31
CA PHE A 3 -28.62 -4.83 -5.45
C PHE A 3 -29.68 -4.46 -6.47
N ASP A 4 -30.74 -5.26 -6.60
CA ASP A 4 -31.89 -4.99 -7.47
C ASP A 4 -32.79 -3.85 -6.97
N GLU A 5 -32.59 -3.37 -5.74
CA GLU A 5 -33.22 -2.17 -5.22
C GLU A 5 -32.48 -0.87 -5.65
N LEU A 6 -31.30 -1.00 -6.28
CA LEU A 6 -30.52 0.11 -6.80
C LEU A 6 -30.85 0.37 -8.27
N ASP A 7 -30.63 1.62 -8.75
CA ASP A 7 -30.81 1.99 -10.16
C ASP A 7 -29.67 1.47 -11.04
N LEU A 8 -29.62 0.12 -11.21
CA LEU A 8 -28.64 -0.60 -12.01
C LEU A 8 -29.33 -1.29 -13.19
N GLU A 9 -28.64 -1.37 -14.34
CA GLU A 9 -29.13 -2.07 -15.53
C GLU A 9 -29.10 -3.58 -15.31
N ASP A 10 -30.03 -4.28 -16.01
CA ASP A 10 -30.21 -5.73 -15.85
C ASP A 10 -28.91 -6.51 -16.12
N GLU A 11 -28.13 -6.11 -17.13
CA GLU A 11 -26.86 -6.78 -17.46
C GLU A 11 -25.77 -6.60 -16.37
N VAL A 12 -25.84 -5.50 -15.58
CA VAL A 12 -24.97 -5.30 -14.41
C VAL A 12 -25.42 -6.21 -13.27
N LEU A 13 -26.74 -6.35 -13.07
CA LEU A 13 -27.32 -7.27 -12.08
C LEU A 13 -27.00 -8.73 -12.41
N ASP A 14 -27.08 -9.13 -13.69
CA ASP A 14 -26.64 -10.44 -14.16
C ASP A 14 -25.18 -10.73 -13.84
N GLY A 15 -24.30 -9.73 -14.02
CA GLY A 15 -22.87 -9.82 -13.66
C GLY A 15 -22.67 -10.02 -12.16
N LEU A 16 -23.41 -9.30 -11.32
CA LEU A 16 -23.42 -9.45 -9.87
C LEU A 16 -23.88 -10.84 -9.43
N GLU A 17 -24.99 -11.34 -10.00
CA GLU A 17 -25.52 -12.66 -9.72
C GLU A 17 -24.51 -13.76 -10.08
N ALA A 18 -23.89 -13.66 -11.26
CA ALA A 18 -22.85 -14.60 -11.71
C ALA A 18 -21.63 -14.65 -10.76
N MET A 19 -21.36 -13.56 -10.06
CA MET A 19 -20.32 -13.46 -9.04
C MET A 19 -20.81 -13.78 -7.61
N ASN A 20 -22.07 -14.19 -7.41
CA ASN A 20 -22.72 -14.42 -6.13
C ASN A 20 -22.80 -13.17 -5.22
N PHE A 21 -22.99 -12.00 -5.80
CA PHE A 21 -23.26 -10.77 -5.09
C PHE A 21 -24.77 -10.51 -5.10
N PHE A 22 -25.45 -10.66 -3.96
CA PHE A 22 -26.91 -10.48 -3.84
C PHE A 22 -27.27 -9.30 -2.96
N GLU A 23 -26.57 -9.14 -1.84
CA GLU A 23 -26.84 -8.13 -0.84
C GLU A 23 -25.73 -7.06 -0.80
N THR A 24 -26.14 -5.80 -0.62
CA THR A 24 -25.19 -4.69 -0.48
C THR A 24 -24.54 -4.72 0.89
N THR A 25 -23.26 -4.35 0.93
CA THR A 25 -22.59 -4.02 2.18
C THR A 25 -22.95 -2.60 2.64
N PRO A 26 -22.76 -2.24 3.91
CA PRO A 26 -23.04 -0.89 4.41
C PRO A 26 -22.34 0.23 3.62
N VAL A 27 -21.12 -0.01 3.11
CA VAL A 27 -20.43 1.00 2.30
C VAL A 27 -21.08 1.13 0.93
N GLN A 28 -21.50 0.04 0.31
CA GLN A 28 -22.17 0.05 -0.98
C GLN A 28 -23.52 0.74 -0.89
N GLU A 29 -24.31 0.41 0.12
CA GLU A 29 -25.61 1.04 0.40
C GLU A 29 -25.49 2.57 0.59
N ALA A 30 -24.48 3.02 1.31
CA ALA A 30 -24.27 4.44 1.57
C ALA A 30 -23.69 5.22 0.38
N THR A 31 -22.90 4.55 -0.51
CA THR A 31 -22.11 5.25 -1.52
C THR A 31 -22.64 5.12 -2.95
N ILE A 32 -23.20 3.96 -3.34
CA ILE A 32 -23.68 3.74 -4.72
C ILE A 32 -24.71 4.80 -5.14
N PRO A 33 -25.75 5.11 -4.35
CA PRO A 33 -26.74 6.14 -4.74
C PRO A 33 -26.09 7.49 -4.99
N LEU A 34 -25.15 7.92 -4.13
CA LEU A 34 -24.46 9.21 -4.27
C LEU A 34 -23.59 9.26 -5.55
N LEU A 35 -23.00 8.13 -5.93
CA LEU A 35 -22.18 8.04 -7.13
C LEU A 35 -23.04 8.04 -8.39
N LEU A 36 -24.20 7.42 -8.37
CA LEU A 36 -25.19 7.49 -9.46
C LEU A 36 -25.73 8.92 -9.67
N GLU A 37 -25.80 9.74 -8.60
CA GLU A 37 -26.15 11.17 -8.66
C GLU A 37 -25.02 12.07 -9.19
N ARG A 38 -23.88 11.55 -9.60
CA ARG A 38 -22.67 12.30 -10.04
C ARG A 38 -22.07 13.24 -9.00
N ARG A 39 -22.22 12.96 -7.73
CA ARG A 39 -21.61 13.75 -6.67
C ARG A 39 -20.16 13.37 -6.46
N ASP A 40 -19.29 14.34 -6.28
CA ASP A 40 -17.97 14.07 -5.70
C ASP A 40 -18.16 13.49 -4.29
N MET A 41 -17.30 12.54 -3.92
CA MET A 41 -17.46 11.86 -2.66
C MET A 41 -16.11 11.49 -2.03
N ILE A 42 -16.06 11.56 -0.69
CA ILE A 42 -15.03 10.92 0.10
C ILE A 42 -15.66 9.90 1.04
N ALA A 43 -15.21 8.68 0.98
CA ALA A 43 -15.67 7.60 1.83
C ALA A 43 -14.53 7.05 2.70
N CYS A 44 -14.76 7.02 4.02
CA CYS A 44 -13.89 6.35 4.97
C CYS A 44 -14.45 4.96 5.25
N ALA A 45 -13.80 3.92 4.73
CA ALA A 45 -14.20 2.53 4.91
C ALA A 45 -13.00 1.60 4.82
N GLN A 46 -13.00 0.53 5.62
CA GLN A 46 -11.89 -0.43 5.68
C GLN A 46 -11.77 -1.31 4.41
N THR A 47 -10.60 -1.93 4.24
CA THR A 47 -10.42 -2.96 3.19
C THR A 47 -11.27 -4.19 3.49
N GLY A 48 -11.84 -4.78 2.43
CA GLY A 48 -12.72 -5.95 2.57
C GLY A 48 -14.18 -5.62 2.86
N THR A 49 -14.58 -4.35 2.90
CA THR A 49 -15.97 -3.92 3.08
C THR A 49 -16.76 -3.82 1.78
N GLY A 50 -16.16 -4.12 0.63
CA GLY A 50 -16.83 -4.03 -0.66
C GLY A 50 -16.67 -2.68 -1.38
N LYS A 51 -15.68 -1.85 -1.01
CA LYS A 51 -15.41 -0.54 -1.65
C LYS A 51 -15.25 -0.62 -3.16
N THR A 52 -14.56 -1.64 -3.64
CA THR A 52 -14.28 -1.78 -5.08
C THR A 52 -15.57 -1.90 -5.89
N ALA A 53 -16.51 -2.75 -5.49
CA ALA A 53 -17.82 -2.82 -6.13
C ALA A 53 -18.60 -1.50 -5.96
N ALA A 54 -18.47 -0.82 -4.82
CA ALA A 54 -19.17 0.43 -4.55
C ALA A 54 -18.90 1.53 -5.60
N TYR A 55 -17.67 1.64 -6.14
CA TYR A 55 -17.37 2.59 -7.20
C TYR A 55 -17.41 1.99 -8.61
N LEU A 56 -17.12 0.70 -8.77
CA LEU A 56 -17.15 0.06 -10.09
C LEU A 56 -18.56 -0.05 -10.64
N LEU A 57 -19.54 -0.45 -9.83
CA LEU A 57 -20.92 -0.66 -10.29
C LEU A 57 -21.55 0.62 -10.89
N PRO A 58 -21.49 1.80 -10.26
CA PRO A 58 -21.97 3.04 -10.89
C PRO A 58 -21.25 3.38 -12.19
N ILE A 59 -19.95 3.15 -12.29
CA ILE A 59 -19.16 3.41 -13.49
C ILE A 59 -19.60 2.47 -14.61
N ILE A 60 -19.64 1.15 -14.38
CA ILE A 60 -20.04 0.15 -15.35
C ILE A 60 -21.50 0.39 -15.79
N ASN A 61 -22.39 0.68 -14.85
CA ASN A 61 -23.79 0.96 -15.10
C ASN A 61 -24.02 2.15 -16.06
N ARG A 62 -23.18 3.16 -15.98
CA ARG A 62 -23.29 4.31 -16.87
C ARG A 62 -22.69 4.04 -18.24
N LEU A 63 -21.61 3.27 -18.30
CA LEU A 63 -21.04 2.83 -19.57
C LEU A 63 -22.01 1.89 -20.31
N SER A 64 -22.76 1.04 -19.61
CA SER A 64 -23.80 0.20 -20.20
C SER A 64 -24.95 1.02 -20.80
N ARG A 65 -25.30 2.15 -20.18
CA ARG A 65 -26.27 3.11 -20.70
C ARG A 65 -25.75 3.92 -21.91
N GLY A 66 -24.50 3.70 -22.33
CA GLY A 66 -23.90 4.47 -23.43
C GLY A 66 -23.54 5.91 -23.07
N GLU A 67 -23.37 6.22 -21.78
CA GLU A 67 -23.02 7.57 -21.30
C GLU A 67 -21.51 7.89 -21.43
N GLY A 68 -20.75 7.14 -22.19
CA GLY A 68 -19.33 7.33 -22.44
C GLY A 68 -18.98 7.34 -23.93
N ASP A 69 -17.74 7.70 -24.25
CA ASP A 69 -17.20 7.50 -25.59
C ASP A 69 -16.47 6.13 -25.63
N PRO A 70 -16.96 5.13 -26.35
CA PRO A 70 -16.36 3.79 -26.34
C PRO A 70 -14.95 3.76 -26.99
N LYS A 71 -14.48 4.87 -27.52
CA LYS A 71 -13.13 4.99 -28.09
C LYS A 71 -12.17 5.78 -27.22
N LYS A 72 -12.61 6.20 -26.04
CA LYS A 72 -11.82 7.00 -25.10
C LYS A 72 -11.83 6.38 -23.70
N VAL A 73 -10.83 6.79 -22.93
CA VAL A 73 -10.83 6.50 -21.49
C VAL A 73 -11.95 7.32 -20.83
N ASN A 74 -12.90 6.64 -20.21
CA ASN A 74 -14.04 7.24 -19.52
C ASN A 74 -13.84 7.26 -17.99
N ALA A 75 -13.13 6.26 -17.47
CA ALA A 75 -12.83 6.18 -16.05
C ALA A 75 -11.34 5.91 -15.79
N VAL A 76 -10.78 6.62 -14.81
CA VAL A 76 -9.44 6.39 -14.29
C VAL A 76 -9.54 6.03 -12.82
N ILE A 77 -9.04 4.86 -12.45
CA ILE A 77 -9.01 4.35 -11.08
C ILE A 77 -7.55 4.26 -10.65
N MET A 78 -7.18 5.02 -9.63
CA MET A 78 -5.83 5.03 -9.08
C MET A 78 -5.72 4.02 -7.94
N ALA A 79 -4.74 3.15 -8.02
CA ALA A 79 -4.42 2.17 -6.99
C ALA A 79 -2.97 2.34 -6.51
N PRO A 80 -2.66 2.20 -5.20
CA PRO A 80 -1.30 2.36 -4.68
C PRO A 80 -0.34 1.30 -5.15
N THR A 81 -0.83 0.11 -5.45
CA THR A 81 -0.02 -1.06 -5.81
C THR A 81 -0.54 -1.72 -7.07
N ARG A 82 0.36 -2.40 -7.73
CA ARG A 82 0.12 -3.20 -8.90
C ARG A 82 -0.85 -4.35 -8.61
N GLU A 83 -0.68 -5.01 -7.48
CA GLU A 83 -1.51 -6.12 -7.05
C GLU A 83 -2.97 -5.69 -6.92
N LEU A 84 -3.21 -4.52 -6.31
CA LEU A 84 -4.56 -3.96 -6.21
C LEU A 84 -5.11 -3.55 -7.59
N ALA A 85 -4.27 -2.98 -8.47
CA ALA A 85 -4.71 -2.63 -9.82
C ALA A 85 -5.19 -3.86 -10.61
N ILE A 86 -4.45 -4.98 -10.53
CA ILE A 86 -4.85 -6.26 -11.16
C ILE A 86 -6.14 -6.80 -10.55
N GLN A 87 -6.30 -6.71 -9.22
CA GLN A 87 -7.53 -7.18 -8.55
C GLN A 87 -8.75 -6.36 -8.96
N ILE A 88 -8.60 -5.04 -9.09
CA ILE A 88 -9.68 -4.17 -9.56
C ILE A 88 -10.05 -4.53 -11.02
N GLU A 89 -9.05 -4.75 -11.89
CA GLU A 89 -9.28 -5.16 -13.28
C GLU A 89 -10.08 -6.49 -13.35
N GLN A 90 -9.70 -7.49 -12.56
CA GLN A 90 -10.43 -8.77 -12.48
C GLN A 90 -11.87 -8.58 -11.99
N GLN A 91 -12.12 -7.63 -11.09
CA GLN A 91 -13.50 -7.32 -10.68
C GLN A 91 -14.29 -6.61 -11.79
N VAL A 92 -13.64 -5.73 -12.55
CA VAL A 92 -14.29 -5.14 -13.75
C VAL A 92 -14.70 -6.24 -14.73
N GLU A 93 -13.78 -7.16 -15.04
CA GLU A 93 -14.05 -8.29 -15.94
C GLU A 93 -15.24 -9.15 -15.44
N GLY A 94 -15.36 -9.35 -14.12
CA GLY A 94 -16.47 -10.09 -13.53
C GLY A 94 -17.80 -9.32 -13.61
N PHE A 95 -17.85 -8.10 -13.13
CA PHE A 95 -19.08 -7.28 -13.11
C PHE A 95 -19.56 -6.90 -14.51
N ALA A 96 -18.64 -6.69 -15.46
CA ALA A 96 -18.95 -6.35 -16.84
C ALA A 96 -19.01 -7.57 -17.79
N TYR A 97 -19.11 -8.79 -17.27
CA TYR A 97 -19.02 -10.01 -18.08
C TYR A 97 -20.04 -10.06 -19.24
N PHE A 98 -21.22 -9.54 -19.03
CA PHE A 98 -22.29 -9.49 -20.03
C PHE A 98 -22.33 -8.17 -20.82
N LEU A 99 -21.36 -7.28 -20.60
CA LEU A 99 -21.32 -5.94 -21.18
C LEU A 99 -20.07 -5.76 -22.07
N PRO A 100 -20.16 -4.97 -23.14
CA PRO A 100 -19.00 -4.66 -23.98
C PRO A 100 -18.11 -3.56 -23.38
N VAL A 101 -17.85 -3.60 -22.08
CA VAL A 101 -17.00 -2.63 -21.38
C VAL A 101 -15.57 -3.16 -21.32
N SER A 102 -14.63 -2.35 -21.77
CA SER A 102 -13.21 -2.70 -21.82
C SER A 102 -12.41 -2.05 -20.69
N SER A 103 -11.46 -2.79 -20.11
CA SER A 103 -10.56 -2.28 -19.08
C SER A 103 -9.10 -2.62 -19.35
N VAL A 104 -8.19 -1.87 -18.74
CA VAL A 104 -6.76 -2.16 -18.74
C VAL A 104 -6.11 -1.71 -17.45
N ALA A 105 -5.31 -2.62 -16.84
CA ALA A 105 -4.48 -2.29 -15.70
C ALA A 105 -3.08 -1.81 -16.13
N ILE A 106 -2.66 -0.64 -15.62
CA ILE A 106 -1.42 0.06 -15.99
C ILE A 106 -0.53 0.23 -14.77
N TYR A 107 0.57 -0.52 -14.71
CA TYR A 107 1.46 -0.52 -13.55
C TYR A 107 2.92 -0.72 -13.96
N GLY A 108 3.83 -0.35 -13.06
CA GLY A 108 5.28 -0.46 -13.29
C GLY A 108 5.86 -1.83 -12.96
N GLY A 109 7.15 -2.02 -13.26
CA GLY A 109 7.88 -3.25 -12.93
C GLY A 109 7.58 -4.43 -13.87
N THR A 110 7.05 -4.16 -15.06
CA THR A 110 6.75 -5.15 -16.10
C THR A 110 7.93 -5.29 -17.09
N ASP A 111 8.02 -6.45 -17.72
CA ASP A 111 8.89 -6.65 -18.88
C ASP A 111 8.42 -5.85 -20.11
N GLY A 112 9.19 -5.89 -21.18
CA GLY A 112 8.86 -5.16 -22.42
C GLY A 112 7.55 -5.64 -23.07
N ILE A 113 7.17 -6.91 -22.88
CA ILE A 113 5.96 -7.51 -23.49
C ILE A 113 4.72 -6.98 -22.76
N ALA A 114 4.70 -7.07 -21.44
CA ALA A 114 3.57 -6.55 -20.65
C ALA A 114 3.42 -5.03 -20.76
N TRP A 115 4.55 -4.30 -20.90
CA TRP A 115 4.51 -2.88 -21.23
C TRP A 115 3.80 -2.59 -22.55
N GLU A 116 4.15 -3.34 -23.59
CA GLU A 116 3.53 -3.17 -24.91
C GLU A 116 2.03 -3.52 -24.89
N GLN A 117 1.62 -4.53 -24.11
CA GLN A 117 0.21 -4.88 -23.91
C GLN A 117 -0.56 -3.75 -23.23
N GLN A 118 -0.02 -3.17 -22.15
CA GLN A 118 -0.63 -2.03 -21.47
C GLN A 118 -0.79 -0.84 -22.41
N ARG A 119 0.25 -0.53 -23.18
CA ARG A 119 0.22 0.54 -24.18
C ARG A 119 -0.81 0.30 -25.27
N ARG A 120 -0.93 -0.95 -25.77
CA ARG A 120 -1.95 -1.33 -26.76
C ARG A 120 -3.36 -1.21 -26.20
N GLY A 121 -3.62 -1.65 -24.97
CA GLY A 121 -4.91 -1.50 -24.31
C GLY A 121 -5.36 -0.04 -24.28
N MET A 122 -4.45 0.87 -23.90
CA MET A 122 -4.71 2.31 -23.97
C MET A 122 -4.99 2.82 -25.39
N ALA A 123 -4.18 2.41 -26.36
CA ALA A 123 -4.30 2.86 -27.75
C ALA A 123 -5.57 2.32 -28.44
N LEU A 124 -6.09 1.19 -28.00
CA LEU A 124 -7.35 0.61 -28.49
C LEU A 124 -8.59 1.29 -27.88
N GLY A 125 -8.40 2.19 -26.89
CA GLY A 125 -9.49 2.93 -26.26
C GLY A 125 -10.16 2.14 -25.14
N ALA A 126 -9.37 1.52 -24.22
CA ALA A 126 -9.95 0.95 -23.00
C ALA A 126 -10.75 2.01 -22.25
N GLU A 127 -12.00 1.70 -21.94
CA GLU A 127 -12.93 2.64 -21.31
C GLU A 127 -12.60 2.87 -19.84
N ILE A 128 -12.14 1.82 -19.14
CA ILE A 128 -11.73 1.88 -17.74
C ILE A 128 -10.22 1.63 -17.63
N VAL A 129 -9.50 2.59 -17.10
CA VAL A 129 -8.06 2.50 -16.83
C VAL A 129 -7.83 2.40 -15.34
N ILE A 130 -7.23 1.31 -14.91
CA ILE A 130 -6.81 1.10 -13.53
C ILE A 130 -5.30 1.29 -13.47
N ALA A 131 -4.78 2.24 -12.67
CA ALA A 131 -3.37 2.58 -12.78
C ALA A 131 -2.69 2.84 -11.44
N THR A 132 -1.38 2.53 -11.39
CA THR A 132 -0.51 3.10 -10.36
C THR A 132 -0.05 4.51 -10.79
N PRO A 133 0.02 5.51 -9.85
CA PRO A 133 0.22 6.91 -10.21
C PRO A 133 1.43 7.17 -11.11
N GLY A 134 2.62 6.74 -10.70
CA GLY A 134 3.84 7.00 -11.47
C GLY A 134 3.82 6.37 -12.87
N ARG A 135 3.08 5.28 -13.10
CA ARG A 135 3.01 4.64 -14.41
C ARG A 135 2.08 5.36 -15.37
N LEU A 136 0.92 5.78 -14.89
CA LEU A 136 0.00 6.60 -15.70
C LEU A 136 0.65 7.93 -16.07
N LEU A 137 1.30 8.58 -15.11
CA LEU A 137 2.03 9.83 -15.36
C LEU A 137 3.14 9.66 -16.41
N ALA A 138 3.86 8.53 -16.40
CA ALA A 138 4.85 8.22 -17.43
C ALA A 138 4.23 8.11 -18.83
N LEU A 139 3.05 7.47 -18.99
CA LEU A 139 2.32 7.40 -20.26
C LEU A 139 1.82 8.78 -20.71
N MET A 140 1.31 9.59 -19.79
CA MET A 140 0.89 10.97 -20.07
C MET A 140 2.06 11.80 -20.59
N ASN A 141 3.22 11.73 -19.95
CA ASN A 141 4.42 12.45 -20.36
C ASN A 141 4.95 11.99 -21.73
N LEU A 142 4.70 10.76 -22.12
CA LEU A 142 5.01 10.22 -23.46
C LEU A 142 3.91 10.54 -24.49
N GLN A 143 2.84 11.26 -24.10
CA GLN A 143 1.67 11.54 -24.94
C GLN A 143 0.98 10.25 -25.45
N GLN A 144 1.00 9.20 -24.66
CA GLN A 144 0.41 7.90 -24.98
C GLN A 144 -0.87 7.62 -24.17
N ALA A 145 -1.33 8.58 -23.38
CA ALA A 145 -2.57 8.53 -22.64
C ALA A 145 -3.38 9.79 -22.93
N ASP A 146 -4.53 9.62 -23.61
CA ASP A 146 -5.53 10.68 -23.80
C ASP A 146 -6.59 10.55 -22.70
N LEU A 147 -6.61 11.49 -21.76
CA LEU A 147 -7.55 11.55 -20.66
C LEU A 147 -8.69 12.56 -20.88
N SER A 148 -8.82 13.10 -22.11
CA SER A 148 -9.80 14.14 -22.42
C SER A 148 -11.26 13.67 -22.34
N GLY A 149 -11.51 12.37 -22.36
CA GLY A 149 -12.84 11.74 -22.24
C GLY A 149 -13.18 11.29 -20.82
N VAL A 150 -12.29 11.48 -19.84
CA VAL A 150 -12.48 10.96 -18.49
C VAL A 150 -13.62 11.68 -17.78
N THR A 151 -14.63 10.93 -17.38
CA THR A 151 -15.79 11.40 -16.60
C THR A 151 -15.76 10.94 -15.15
N TYR A 152 -14.92 9.94 -14.83
CA TYR A 152 -14.73 9.40 -13.47
C TYR A 152 -13.26 9.33 -13.09
N PHE A 153 -12.92 9.86 -11.94
CA PHE A 153 -11.60 9.77 -11.33
C PHE A 153 -11.71 9.22 -9.91
N VAL A 154 -11.26 8.00 -9.70
CA VAL A 154 -11.35 7.31 -8.42
C VAL A 154 -9.95 7.17 -7.82
N LEU A 155 -9.82 7.51 -6.54
CA LEU A 155 -8.63 7.23 -5.73
C LEU A 155 -8.98 6.15 -4.71
N ASP A 156 -8.50 4.92 -4.92
CA ASP A 156 -8.67 3.83 -3.95
C ASP A 156 -7.43 3.72 -3.06
N GLU A 157 -7.63 3.49 -1.76
CA GLU A 157 -6.59 3.53 -0.72
C GLU A 157 -5.76 4.83 -0.78
N ALA A 158 -6.44 5.99 -0.77
CA ALA A 158 -5.80 7.29 -0.92
C ALA A 158 -4.78 7.59 0.19
N ASP A 159 -5.04 7.19 1.43
CA ASP A 159 -4.10 7.27 2.55
C ASP A 159 -2.78 6.59 2.20
N ARG A 160 -2.83 5.40 1.68
CA ARG A 160 -1.67 4.63 1.29
C ARG A 160 -0.90 5.27 0.13
N MET A 161 -1.60 5.82 -0.87
CA MET A 161 -0.93 6.54 -1.94
C MET A 161 -0.16 7.75 -1.43
N LEU A 162 -0.69 8.48 -0.45
CA LEU A 162 0.00 9.61 0.17
C LEU A 162 1.20 9.18 1.02
N ASP A 163 1.11 8.06 1.71
CA ASP A 163 2.22 7.51 2.50
C ASP A 163 3.37 7.01 1.63
N MET A 164 3.05 6.53 0.43
CA MET A 164 4.03 6.17 -0.60
C MET A 164 4.61 7.37 -1.36
N GLY A 165 4.13 8.59 -1.09
CA GLY A 165 4.65 9.82 -1.68
C GLY A 165 4.06 10.20 -3.03
N PHE A 166 2.98 9.56 -3.50
CA PHE A 166 2.36 9.80 -4.80
C PHE A 166 1.49 11.08 -4.88
N GLN A 167 1.55 11.93 -3.86
CA GLN A 167 0.70 13.14 -3.83
C GLN A 167 0.90 14.02 -5.06
N GLU A 168 2.15 14.28 -5.46
CA GLU A 168 2.48 15.14 -6.60
C GLU A 168 2.05 14.51 -7.92
N ASP A 169 2.26 13.20 -8.08
CA ASP A 169 1.86 12.46 -9.28
C ASP A 169 0.33 12.53 -9.47
N ILE A 170 -0.43 12.30 -8.41
CA ILE A 170 -1.90 12.36 -8.44
C ILE A 170 -2.38 13.76 -8.77
N MET A 171 -1.75 14.80 -8.21
CA MET A 171 -2.11 16.19 -8.52
C MET A 171 -1.85 16.53 -9.99
N GLN A 172 -0.74 16.06 -10.58
CA GLN A 172 -0.45 16.24 -12.00
C GLN A 172 -1.49 15.53 -12.87
N ILE A 173 -1.84 14.28 -12.56
CA ILE A 173 -2.89 13.53 -13.26
C ILE A 173 -4.23 14.29 -13.16
N ASN A 174 -4.66 14.65 -11.96
CA ASN A 174 -5.91 15.37 -11.74
C ASN A 174 -5.98 16.70 -12.52
N SER A 175 -4.86 17.41 -12.68
CA SER A 175 -4.81 18.66 -13.42
C SER A 175 -5.05 18.50 -14.93
N ALA A 176 -4.84 17.31 -15.47
CA ALA A 176 -5.05 16.99 -16.89
C ALA A 176 -6.48 16.48 -17.18
N LEU A 177 -7.27 16.22 -16.14
CA LEU A 177 -8.64 15.71 -16.30
C LEU A 177 -9.64 16.84 -16.61
N PRO A 178 -10.76 16.54 -17.29
CA PRO A 178 -11.87 17.47 -17.47
C PRO A 178 -12.39 18.03 -16.13
N LYS A 179 -12.88 19.27 -16.16
CA LYS A 179 -13.37 19.96 -14.94
C LYS A 179 -14.65 19.34 -14.38
N ASP A 180 -15.49 18.82 -15.24
CA ASP A 180 -16.75 18.14 -14.96
C ASP A 180 -16.61 16.66 -14.61
N CYS A 181 -15.38 16.16 -14.57
CA CYS A 181 -15.08 14.82 -14.11
C CYS A 181 -15.52 14.65 -12.65
N GLN A 182 -16.31 13.61 -12.37
CA GLN A 182 -16.67 13.20 -11.01
C GLN A 182 -15.44 12.63 -10.30
N ARG A 183 -15.15 13.11 -9.10
CA ARG A 183 -14.00 12.70 -8.31
C ARG A 183 -14.44 11.96 -7.06
N VAL A 184 -13.86 10.79 -6.86
CA VAL A 184 -14.23 9.88 -5.78
C VAL A 184 -12.97 9.46 -5.03
N MET A 185 -13.01 9.52 -3.71
CA MET A 185 -11.88 9.14 -2.88
C MET A 185 -12.33 8.12 -1.82
N PHE A 186 -11.71 6.96 -1.85
CA PHE A 186 -11.82 5.96 -0.79
C PHE A 186 -10.53 5.92 0.02
N SER A 187 -10.67 5.93 1.33
CA SER A 187 -9.55 5.82 2.27
C SER A 187 -9.95 4.93 3.44
N ALA A 188 -9.00 4.20 4.00
CA ALA A 188 -9.26 3.44 5.22
C ALA A 188 -9.19 4.32 6.46
N THR A 189 -8.46 5.43 6.38
CA THR A 189 -8.24 6.38 7.48
C THR A 189 -8.51 7.82 7.04
N MET A 190 -8.84 8.71 8.00
CA MET A 190 -9.18 10.09 7.69
C MET A 190 -8.38 11.12 8.53
N PRO A 191 -7.05 11.00 8.62
CA PRO A 191 -6.24 11.97 9.33
C PRO A 191 -6.28 13.35 8.66
N PRO A 192 -5.87 14.42 9.36
CA PRO A 192 -5.88 15.80 8.84
C PRO A 192 -5.18 15.96 7.48
N LYS A 193 -4.14 15.17 7.21
CA LYS A 193 -3.41 15.15 5.94
C LYS A 193 -4.31 14.70 4.78
N ILE A 194 -5.09 13.63 4.99
CA ILE A 194 -6.04 13.10 4.00
C ILE A 194 -7.19 14.10 3.78
N LYS A 195 -7.77 14.63 4.85
CA LYS A 195 -8.82 15.66 4.75
C LYS A 195 -8.35 16.90 3.96
N LYS A 196 -7.11 17.33 4.19
CA LYS A 196 -6.50 18.44 3.44
C LYS A 196 -6.32 18.07 1.96
N PHE A 197 -5.82 16.89 1.67
CA PHE A 197 -5.63 16.42 0.30
C PHE A 197 -6.96 16.28 -0.45
N ALA A 198 -7.98 15.69 0.17
CA ALA A 198 -9.31 15.58 -0.39
C ALA A 198 -9.88 16.94 -0.82
N ARG A 199 -9.74 17.98 0.02
CA ARG A 199 -10.18 19.36 -0.30
C ARG A 199 -9.45 19.98 -1.50
N THR A 200 -8.30 19.46 -1.92
CA THR A 200 -7.59 19.96 -3.10
C THR A 200 -8.06 19.30 -4.40
N ILE A 201 -8.70 18.14 -4.31
CA ILE A 201 -9.12 17.33 -5.46
C ILE A 201 -10.64 17.37 -5.65
N LEU A 202 -11.40 17.25 -4.56
CA LEU A 202 -12.86 17.10 -4.59
C LEU A 202 -13.57 18.45 -4.52
N HIS A 203 -14.73 18.54 -5.20
CA HIS A 203 -15.59 19.73 -5.22
C HIS A 203 -16.89 19.48 -4.45
N ASN A 204 -17.02 20.10 -3.30
CA ASN A 204 -18.20 19.94 -2.42
C ASN A 204 -18.64 18.47 -2.25
N PRO A 205 -17.72 17.59 -1.79
CA PRO A 205 -17.97 16.16 -1.76
C PRO A 205 -19.02 15.78 -0.71
N ALA A 206 -19.76 14.71 -0.99
CA ALA A 206 -20.47 13.98 0.05
C ALA A 206 -19.42 13.26 0.92
N GLU A 207 -19.54 13.40 2.24
CA GLU A 207 -18.66 12.70 3.18
C GLU A 207 -19.42 11.50 3.74
N VAL A 208 -18.88 10.29 3.52
CA VAL A 208 -19.41 9.03 4.07
C VAL A 208 -18.38 8.49 5.05
N GLU A 209 -18.63 8.64 6.32
CA GLU A 209 -17.81 8.05 7.37
C GLU A 209 -18.55 6.84 7.93
N LEU A 210 -18.12 5.65 7.54
CA LEU A 210 -18.54 4.43 8.23
C LEU A 210 -17.66 4.26 9.45
N ALA A 211 -18.29 3.96 10.57
CA ALA A 211 -17.57 3.70 11.80
C ALA A 211 -16.41 2.74 11.51
N ILE A 212 -15.21 3.07 12.00
CA ILE A 212 -14.05 2.18 11.88
C ILE A 212 -14.51 0.86 12.45
N SER A 213 -14.69 -0.14 11.60
CA SER A 213 -15.16 -1.44 12.03
C SER A 213 -14.12 -1.95 13.03
N ARG A 214 -14.53 -2.17 14.27
CA ARG A 214 -13.72 -2.95 15.20
C ARG A 214 -13.40 -4.26 14.49
N PRO A 215 -12.22 -4.85 14.72
CA PRO A 215 -11.94 -6.17 14.17
C PRO A 215 -13.12 -7.09 14.46
N PRO A 216 -13.53 -7.96 13.54
CA PRO A 216 -14.59 -8.92 13.81
C PRO A 216 -14.38 -9.61 15.15
N GLU A 217 -15.44 -9.77 15.95
CA GLU A 217 -15.35 -10.47 17.24
C GLU A 217 -14.85 -11.91 17.11
N SER A 218 -14.98 -12.47 15.91
CA SER A 218 -14.43 -13.78 15.52
C SER A 218 -12.89 -13.83 15.49
N ILE A 219 -12.19 -12.68 15.64
CA ILE A 219 -10.72 -12.67 15.73
C ILE A 219 -10.29 -12.71 17.19
N VAL A 220 -9.76 -13.85 17.61
CA VAL A 220 -9.10 -14.01 18.90
C VAL A 220 -7.74 -13.32 18.88
N GLN A 221 -7.58 -12.31 19.74
CA GLN A 221 -6.36 -11.49 19.80
C GLN A 221 -5.59 -11.79 21.08
N SER A 222 -4.27 -11.97 20.95
CA SER A 222 -3.38 -12.20 22.10
C SER A 222 -1.99 -11.62 21.85
N ALA A 223 -1.21 -11.38 22.90
CA ALA A 223 0.11 -10.78 22.81
C ALA A 223 1.14 -11.46 23.72
N TYR A 224 2.37 -11.62 23.23
CA TYR A 224 3.53 -11.97 24.05
C TYR A 224 4.32 -10.70 24.39
N VAL A 225 4.39 -10.35 25.67
CA VAL A 225 5.25 -9.27 26.16
C VAL A 225 6.64 -9.86 26.48
N CYS A 226 7.65 -9.54 25.67
CA CYS A 226 8.95 -10.19 25.73
C CYS A 226 10.09 -9.23 25.32
N TYR A 227 11.34 -9.63 25.58
CA TYR A 227 12.48 -8.91 25.01
C TYR A 227 12.63 -9.23 23.51
N GLU A 228 13.20 -8.30 22.74
CA GLU A 228 13.40 -8.48 21.29
C GLU A 228 14.11 -9.82 20.99
N ARG A 229 15.12 -10.19 21.78
CA ARG A 229 15.87 -11.46 21.64
C ARG A 229 15.06 -12.72 21.90
N GLN A 230 13.93 -12.61 22.58
CA GLN A 230 13.05 -13.74 22.93
C GLN A 230 11.98 -14.01 21.85
N LYS A 231 11.68 -13.03 20.98
CA LYS A 231 10.64 -13.16 19.95
C LYS A 231 10.81 -14.40 19.09
N LEU A 232 12.00 -14.60 18.51
CA LEU A 232 12.27 -15.75 17.62
C LEU A 232 12.27 -17.09 18.36
N PRO A 233 12.89 -17.25 19.53
CA PRO A 233 12.76 -18.48 20.34
C PRO A 233 11.31 -18.83 20.68
N ILE A 234 10.52 -17.88 21.14
CA ILE A 234 9.09 -18.09 21.46
C ILE A 234 8.30 -18.49 20.20
N LEU A 235 8.49 -17.80 19.09
CA LEU A 235 7.86 -18.12 17.81
C LEU A 235 8.24 -19.52 17.34
N THR A 236 9.51 -19.92 17.51
CA THR A 236 10.01 -21.25 17.15
C THR A 236 9.35 -22.33 17.99
N GLN A 237 9.20 -22.11 19.30
CA GLN A 237 8.51 -23.04 20.20
C GLN A 237 7.03 -23.15 19.82
N LEU A 238 6.35 -22.03 19.60
CA LEU A 238 4.95 -21.99 19.15
C LEU A 238 4.73 -22.87 17.92
N PHE A 239 5.61 -22.78 16.92
CA PHE A 239 5.49 -23.56 15.67
C PHE A 239 5.92 -25.03 15.79
N ARG A 240 6.68 -25.39 16.81
CA ARG A 240 6.94 -26.79 17.15
C ARG A 240 5.73 -27.45 17.79
N GLU A 241 5.01 -26.71 18.63
CA GLU A 241 3.80 -27.19 19.31
C GLU A 241 2.58 -27.15 18.39
N THR A 242 2.46 -26.10 17.62
CA THR A 242 1.34 -25.89 16.67
C THR A 242 1.91 -25.51 15.30
N PRO A 243 2.12 -26.47 14.40
CA PRO A 243 2.61 -26.20 13.06
C PRO A 243 1.72 -25.17 12.33
N PRO A 244 2.32 -24.14 11.72
CA PRO A 244 1.55 -23.11 11.05
C PRO A 244 0.85 -23.66 9.81
N THR A 245 -0.39 -23.23 9.59
CA THR A 245 -1.14 -23.48 8.36
C THR A 245 -1.79 -22.17 7.95
N ARG A 246 -1.64 -21.79 6.67
CA ARG A 246 -2.19 -20.53 6.14
C ARG A 246 -1.94 -19.35 7.09
N THR A 247 -0.68 -19.16 7.47
CA THR A 247 -0.24 -18.16 8.46
C THR A 247 0.53 -17.04 7.77
N ILE A 248 0.30 -15.80 8.18
CA ILE A 248 1.11 -14.64 7.76
C ILE A 248 1.82 -14.04 8.97
N ILE A 249 3.12 -13.77 8.82
CA ILE A 249 3.93 -13.01 9.77
C ILE A 249 4.23 -11.63 9.18
N PHE A 250 3.86 -10.57 9.87
CA PHE A 250 4.23 -9.21 9.55
C PHE A 250 5.48 -8.77 10.29
N SER A 251 6.45 -8.21 9.56
CA SER A 251 7.65 -7.64 10.12
C SER A 251 7.97 -6.27 9.52
N SER A 252 8.60 -5.40 10.32
CA SER A 252 8.85 -4.00 10.00
C SER A 252 9.89 -3.77 8.91
N SER A 253 10.75 -4.75 8.61
CA SER A 253 11.82 -4.57 7.63
C SER A 253 12.10 -5.83 6.80
N LYS A 254 12.54 -5.60 5.56
CA LYS A 254 12.95 -6.67 4.64
C LYS A 254 14.11 -7.53 5.16
N LEU A 255 14.99 -6.96 5.97
CA LEU A 255 16.10 -7.70 6.58
C LEU A 255 15.56 -8.71 7.60
N LYS A 256 14.69 -8.27 8.52
CA LYS A 256 14.03 -9.17 9.47
C LYS A 256 13.20 -10.24 8.76
N VAL A 257 12.50 -9.90 7.68
CA VAL A 257 11.76 -10.88 6.86
C VAL A 257 12.70 -11.99 6.38
N LYS A 258 13.87 -11.65 5.81
CA LYS A 258 14.88 -12.62 5.35
C LYS A 258 15.41 -13.48 6.50
N GLU A 259 15.74 -12.87 7.62
CA GLU A 259 16.24 -13.55 8.83
C GLU A 259 15.21 -14.54 9.41
N LEU A 260 13.95 -14.10 9.54
CA LEU A 260 12.85 -14.95 10.01
C LEU A 260 12.60 -16.13 9.07
N THR A 261 12.53 -15.87 7.75
CA THR A 261 12.33 -16.93 6.77
C THR A 261 13.45 -17.95 6.84
N ALA A 262 14.70 -17.51 6.90
CA ALA A 262 15.85 -18.40 7.02
C ALA A 262 15.88 -19.19 8.33
N ALA A 263 15.39 -18.63 9.44
CA ALA A 263 15.29 -19.32 10.71
C ALA A 263 14.17 -20.37 10.71
N LEU A 264 13.00 -20.01 10.19
CA LEU A 264 11.81 -20.85 10.18
C LEU A 264 11.89 -22.00 9.15
N SER A 265 12.60 -21.81 8.04
CA SER A 265 12.83 -22.88 7.06
C SER A 265 13.59 -24.07 7.64
N ARG A 266 14.36 -23.86 8.72
CA ARG A 266 15.08 -24.95 9.45
C ARG A 266 14.14 -25.83 10.28
N LEU A 267 12.89 -25.43 10.45
CA LEU A 267 11.87 -26.19 11.19
C LEU A 267 11.03 -27.11 10.29
N ASN A 268 11.43 -27.34 9.05
CA ASN A 268 10.65 -28.12 8.07
C ASN A 268 9.27 -27.51 7.73
N ILE A 269 9.13 -26.18 7.87
CA ILE A 269 7.95 -25.43 7.51
C ILE A 269 8.10 -24.94 6.07
N ARG A 270 7.05 -25.08 5.26
CA ARG A 270 6.99 -24.52 3.91
C ARG A 270 6.78 -23.02 4.00
N VAL A 271 7.87 -22.27 4.15
CA VAL A 271 7.88 -20.82 4.39
C VAL A 271 8.49 -20.08 3.21
N GLU A 272 7.86 -18.98 2.84
CA GLU A 272 8.36 -18.04 1.82
C GLU A 272 8.32 -16.59 2.34
N GLN A 273 9.15 -15.75 1.71
CA GLN A 273 9.26 -14.33 2.04
C GLN A 273 8.56 -13.45 1.02
N MET A 274 8.06 -12.28 1.49
CA MET A 274 7.41 -11.31 0.62
C MET A 274 7.85 -9.88 0.99
N HIS A 275 8.71 -9.28 0.16
CA HIS A 275 9.25 -7.93 0.39
C HIS A 275 9.63 -7.23 -0.93
N SER A 276 9.95 -5.94 -0.85
CA SER A 276 10.18 -5.08 -2.03
C SER A 276 11.36 -5.47 -2.93
N ASP A 277 12.32 -6.28 -2.43
CA ASP A 277 13.48 -6.71 -3.24
C ASP A 277 13.16 -7.89 -4.16
N LEU A 278 12.00 -8.55 -4.01
CA LEU A 278 11.60 -9.63 -4.90
C LEU A 278 11.18 -9.06 -6.26
N THR A 279 11.55 -9.79 -7.34
CA THR A 279 11.00 -9.51 -8.65
C THR A 279 9.49 -9.77 -8.66
N GLN A 280 8.81 -9.21 -9.62
CA GLN A 280 7.35 -9.34 -9.68
C GLN A 280 6.91 -10.78 -9.97
N GLU A 281 7.58 -11.44 -10.89
CA GLU A 281 7.33 -12.84 -11.20
C GLU A 281 7.44 -13.71 -9.94
N LYS A 282 8.46 -13.43 -9.10
CA LYS A 282 8.63 -14.16 -7.84
C LYS A 282 7.54 -13.85 -6.81
N ARG A 283 7.04 -12.60 -6.76
CA ARG A 283 5.90 -12.26 -5.90
C ARG A 283 4.64 -12.99 -6.32
N GLU A 284 4.34 -12.99 -7.62
CA GLU A 284 3.19 -13.69 -8.18
C GLU A 284 3.28 -15.21 -7.93
N GLU A 285 4.47 -15.80 -8.13
CA GLU A 285 4.72 -17.19 -7.82
C GLU A 285 4.46 -17.52 -6.34
N VAL A 286 5.03 -16.71 -5.43
CA VAL A 286 4.84 -16.88 -3.97
C VAL A 286 3.36 -16.75 -3.61
N MET A 287 2.67 -15.76 -4.15
CA MET A 287 1.24 -15.57 -3.91
C MET A 287 0.39 -16.73 -4.41
N LYS A 288 0.65 -17.19 -5.64
CA LYS A 288 -0.02 -18.37 -6.21
C LYS A 288 0.19 -19.61 -5.35
N ASN A 289 1.43 -19.85 -4.91
CA ASN A 289 1.77 -20.97 -4.06
C ASN A 289 1.14 -20.88 -2.67
N PHE A 290 1.02 -19.67 -2.11
CA PHE A 290 0.35 -19.46 -0.83
C PHE A 290 -1.16 -19.65 -0.95
N LYS A 291 -1.81 -19.10 -1.99
CA LYS A 291 -3.25 -19.31 -2.26
C LYS A 291 -3.58 -20.79 -2.50
N SER A 292 -2.74 -21.52 -3.21
CA SER A 292 -2.94 -22.96 -3.48
C SER A 292 -2.58 -23.88 -2.30
N GLY A 293 -2.07 -23.35 -1.17
CA GLY A 293 -1.69 -24.14 0.00
C GLY A 293 -0.37 -24.90 -0.16
N ASN A 294 0.45 -24.57 -1.16
CA ASN A 294 1.81 -25.12 -1.32
C ASN A 294 2.81 -24.50 -0.32
N ILE A 295 2.46 -23.36 0.26
CA ILE A 295 3.19 -22.64 1.31
C ILE A 295 2.27 -22.53 2.53
N ASP A 296 2.79 -22.87 3.71
CA ASP A 296 2.05 -22.83 4.97
C ASP A 296 2.18 -21.45 5.65
N LEU A 297 3.34 -20.82 5.45
CA LEU A 297 3.75 -19.62 6.16
C LEU A 297 4.33 -18.58 5.21
N LEU A 298 3.77 -17.37 5.25
CA LEU A 298 4.27 -16.22 4.52
C LEU A 298 4.86 -15.20 5.50
N VAL A 299 6.12 -14.81 5.33
CA VAL A 299 6.75 -13.73 6.11
C VAL A 299 6.82 -12.49 5.24
N ALA A 300 6.18 -11.40 5.64
CA ALA A 300 5.98 -10.25 4.77
C ALA A 300 6.23 -8.91 5.45
N THR A 301 6.58 -7.88 4.65
CA THR A 301 6.50 -6.48 5.06
C THR A 301 5.12 -5.89 4.72
N ASP A 302 4.67 -4.87 5.46
CA ASP A 302 3.38 -4.20 5.24
C ASP A 302 3.17 -3.73 3.81
N VAL A 303 4.21 -3.12 3.22
CA VAL A 303 4.12 -2.49 1.89
C VAL A 303 3.67 -3.48 0.81
N VAL A 304 4.06 -4.74 0.93
CA VAL A 304 3.77 -5.76 -0.07
C VAL A 304 2.56 -6.61 0.29
N ALA A 305 2.31 -6.78 1.58
CA ALA A 305 1.19 -7.59 2.07
C ALA A 305 -0.16 -6.83 2.13
N ARG A 306 -0.13 -5.49 2.02
CA ARG A 306 -1.34 -4.68 1.87
C ARG A 306 -1.83 -4.73 0.41
N GLY A 307 -3.13 -4.76 0.23
CA GLY A 307 -3.75 -4.86 -1.11
C GLY A 307 -3.71 -6.27 -1.70
N ILE A 308 -3.23 -7.28 -0.96
CA ILE A 308 -3.31 -8.67 -1.38
C ILE A 308 -4.61 -9.24 -0.80
N ASP A 309 -5.50 -9.65 -1.67
CA ASP A 309 -6.68 -10.40 -1.30
C ASP A 309 -6.29 -11.86 -1.09
N ILE A 310 -6.14 -12.24 0.17
CA ILE A 310 -5.91 -13.63 0.56
C ILE A 310 -7.02 -14.00 1.51
N ASP A 311 -7.88 -14.86 1.06
CA ASP A 311 -8.91 -15.46 1.88
C ASP A 311 -8.37 -16.66 2.66
N ASN A 312 -9.07 -17.03 3.72
CA ASN A 312 -8.78 -18.21 4.53
C ASN A 312 -7.42 -18.21 5.25
N ILE A 313 -6.92 -17.04 5.68
CA ILE A 313 -5.80 -16.99 6.61
C ILE A 313 -6.32 -17.38 7.99
N ARG A 314 -5.70 -18.40 8.60
CA ARG A 314 -6.05 -18.88 9.93
C ARG A 314 -5.39 -18.07 11.04
N MET A 315 -4.15 -17.66 10.82
CA MET A 315 -3.36 -16.97 11.84
C MET A 315 -2.60 -15.79 11.25
N VAL A 316 -2.68 -14.66 11.93
CA VAL A 316 -1.85 -13.48 11.68
C VAL A 316 -0.91 -13.28 12.86
N ILE A 317 0.38 -13.13 12.58
CA ILE A 317 1.39 -12.84 13.60
C ILE A 317 2.01 -11.48 13.31
N ASN A 318 1.85 -10.54 14.24
CA ASN A 318 2.60 -9.29 14.22
C ASN A 318 3.92 -9.52 14.97
N TYR A 319 4.98 -9.85 14.25
CA TYR A 319 6.33 -10.00 14.83
C TYR A 319 6.89 -8.66 15.30
N ASP A 320 6.60 -7.60 14.55
CA ASP A 320 6.78 -6.21 14.97
C ASP A 320 5.40 -5.52 14.94
N ILE A 321 5.11 -4.68 15.93
CA ILE A 321 3.87 -3.91 15.93
C ILE A 321 3.88 -2.86 14.81
N PRO A 322 2.74 -2.54 14.20
CA PRO A 322 2.65 -1.48 13.23
C PRO A 322 2.80 -0.10 13.88
N HIS A 323 3.13 0.91 13.09
CA HIS A 323 3.25 2.29 13.59
C HIS A 323 1.89 2.89 13.94
N ASP A 324 0.90 2.62 13.14
CA ASP A 324 -0.45 3.14 13.27
C ASP A 324 -1.43 2.03 13.73
N PRO A 325 -2.34 2.35 14.66
CA PRO A 325 -3.33 1.39 15.15
C PRO A 325 -4.24 0.81 14.06
N GLU A 326 -4.56 1.61 13.05
CA GLU A 326 -5.35 1.19 11.90
C GLU A 326 -4.67 0.07 11.11
N ASP A 327 -3.32 0.14 10.97
CA ASP A 327 -2.55 -0.92 10.33
C ASP A 327 -2.65 -2.25 11.09
N TYR A 328 -2.76 -2.20 12.41
CA TYR A 328 -3.01 -3.39 13.21
C TYR A 328 -4.33 -4.06 12.80
N VAL A 329 -5.40 -3.27 12.71
CA VAL A 329 -6.71 -3.78 12.28
C VAL A 329 -6.65 -4.35 10.86
N HIS A 330 -5.96 -3.66 9.94
CA HIS A 330 -5.75 -4.14 8.57
C HIS A 330 -4.97 -5.44 8.50
N ARG A 331 -3.95 -5.64 9.35
CA ARG A 331 -3.17 -6.87 9.39
C ARG A 331 -4.01 -8.02 9.92
N ILE A 332 -4.65 -7.84 11.09
CA ILE A 332 -5.45 -8.91 11.70
C ILE A 332 -6.73 -9.20 10.90
N GLY A 333 -7.29 -8.21 10.20
CA GLY A 333 -8.41 -8.39 9.28
C GLY A 333 -8.09 -9.20 8.02
N ARG A 334 -6.89 -9.78 7.89
CA ARG A 334 -6.58 -10.81 6.89
C ARG A 334 -7.08 -12.19 7.31
N THR A 335 -7.38 -12.41 8.59
CA THR A 335 -8.00 -13.63 9.08
C THR A 335 -9.50 -13.44 9.31
N ALA A 336 -10.24 -14.52 9.56
CA ALA A 336 -11.70 -14.55 9.78
C ALA A 336 -12.51 -13.96 8.60
N ARG A 337 -12.07 -14.14 7.37
CA ARG A 337 -12.82 -13.82 6.16
C ARG A 337 -13.54 -15.08 5.67
N GLY A 338 -14.86 -15.05 5.61
CA GLY A 338 -15.65 -16.22 5.15
C GLY A 338 -16.77 -16.66 6.07
N GLY A 339 -17.17 -15.80 7.00
CA GLY A 339 -18.47 -15.89 7.68
C GLY A 339 -18.54 -16.76 8.94
N ASN A 340 -17.81 -17.87 9.08
CA ASN A 340 -17.88 -18.77 10.24
C ASN A 340 -16.54 -19.22 10.82
N ASP A 341 -15.41 -18.78 10.28
CA ASP A 341 -14.09 -19.19 10.77
C ASP A 341 -13.58 -18.24 11.86
N GLU A 342 -13.18 -18.78 13.01
CA GLU A 342 -12.44 -18.04 14.03
C GLU A 342 -11.02 -17.74 13.53
N GLY A 343 -10.63 -16.47 13.59
CA GLY A 343 -9.27 -16.02 13.25
C GLY A 343 -8.41 -15.89 14.49
N LEU A 344 -7.12 -16.16 14.37
CA LEU A 344 -6.14 -15.97 15.45
C LEU A 344 -5.15 -14.86 15.09
N ALA A 345 -4.99 -13.89 16.00
CA ALA A 345 -4.00 -12.81 15.89
C ALA A 345 -3.07 -12.84 17.10
N ILE A 346 -1.77 -13.03 16.86
CA ILE A 346 -0.74 -13.02 17.90
C ILE A 346 0.21 -11.86 17.66
N THR A 347 0.49 -11.09 18.70
CA THR A 347 1.37 -9.91 18.60
C THR A 347 2.55 -10.03 19.56
N PHE A 348 3.76 -9.89 19.06
CA PHE A 348 4.96 -9.79 19.88
C PHE A 348 5.23 -8.34 20.22
N VAL A 349 5.37 -8.06 21.52
CA VAL A 349 5.53 -6.71 22.05
C VAL A 349 6.84 -6.62 22.83
N SER A 350 7.85 -5.97 22.23
CA SER A 350 9.12 -5.71 22.92
C SER A 350 8.99 -4.48 23.85
N GLU A 351 9.96 -4.30 24.75
CA GLU A 351 9.96 -3.15 25.67
C GLU A 351 9.79 -1.80 24.96
N LYS A 352 10.44 -1.66 23.77
CA LYS A 352 10.39 -0.41 23.00
C LYS A 352 9.06 -0.21 22.30
N GLU A 353 8.32 -1.28 22.07
CA GLU A 353 7.06 -1.30 21.35
C GLU A 353 5.83 -1.16 22.26
N GLN A 354 5.99 -1.31 23.58
CA GLN A 354 4.88 -1.23 24.53
C GLN A 354 4.04 0.07 24.41
N PRO A 355 4.64 1.27 24.26
CA PRO A 355 3.84 2.50 24.06
C PRO A 355 3.01 2.49 22.77
N GLY A 356 3.53 1.86 21.72
CA GLY A 356 2.80 1.67 20.46
C GLY A 356 1.65 0.69 20.61
N PHE A 357 1.87 -0.41 21.35
CA PHE A 357 0.85 -1.40 21.60
C PHE A 357 -0.27 -0.87 22.52
N GLY A 358 0.09 -0.04 23.51
CA GLY A 358 -0.90 0.66 24.34
C GLY A 358 -1.83 1.56 23.51
N ARG A 359 -1.31 2.25 22.48
CA ARG A 359 -2.15 3.03 21.55
C ARG A 359 -3.09 2.15 20.72
N ILE A 360 -2.66 0.93 20.39
CA ILE A 360 -3.52 -0.04 19.68
C ILE A 360 -4.67 -0.48 20.62
N GLU A 361 -4.40 -0.79 21.88
CA GLU A 361 -5.42 -1.16 22.86
C GLU A 361 -6.40 0.00 23.13
N GLU A 362 -5.89 1.23 23.23
CA GLU A 362 -6.70 2.44 23.37
C GLU A 362 -7.62 2.65 22.14
N PHE A 363 -7.08 2.48 20.94
CA PHE A 363 -7.81 2.59 19.69
C PHE A 363 -8.91 1.52 19.54
N LEU A 364 -8.63 0.29 19.98
CA LEU A 364 -9.58 -0.81 19.96
C LEU A 364 -10.60 -0.73 21.11
N GLU A 365 -10.37 0.16 22.08
CA GLU A 365 -11.12 0.19 23.36
C GLU A 365 -11.18 -1.19 24.01
N LYS A 366 -10.14 -1.99 23.86
CA LYS A 366 -10.07 -3.37 24.32
C LYS A 366 -8.66 -3.71 24.81
N GLU A 367 -8.59 -4.28 26.00
CA GLU A 367 -7.34 -4.87 26.48
C GLU A 367 -7.13 -6.24 25.80
N ILE A 368 -5.94 -6.43 25.18
CA ILE A 368 -5.58 -7.67 24.51
C ILE A 368 -4.94 -8.60 25.54
N TYR A 369 -5.35 -9.87 25.55
CA TYR A 369 -4.82 -10.88 26.48
C TYR A 369 -3.31 -11.06 26.33
N LYS A 370 -2.55 -10.96 27.44
CA LYS A 370 -1.10 -11.19 27.46
C LYS A 370 -0.82 -12.66 27.81
N ILE A 371 -0.30 -13.40 26.84
CA ILE A 371 0.06 -14.80 27.01
C ILE A 371 1.29 -14.87 27.93
N PRO A 372 1.24 -15.66 29.02
CA PRO A 372 2.42 -15.89 29.85
C PRO A 372 3.55 -16.54 29.02
N VAL A 373 4.74 -15.99 29.12
CA VAL A 373 5.94 -16.58 28.49
C VAL A 373 6.50 -17.66 29.41
N ASP A 374 6.82 -18.82 28.82
CA ASP A 374 7.41 -19.93 29.56
C ASP A 374 8.72 -19.49 30.24
N GLU A 375 8.92 -19.93 31.49
CA GLU A 375 10.09 -19.62 32.30
C GLU A 375 11.40 -20.09 31.66
N ALA A 376 11.36 -21.08 30.78
CA ALA A 376 12.50 -21.55 30.00
C ALA A 376 13.13 -20.45 29.11
N PHE A 377 12.37 -19.43 28.73
CA PHE A 377 12.89 -18.29 27.97
C PHE A 377 13.51 -17.19 28.86
N GLY A 378 13.48 -17.39 30.18
CA GLY A 378 13.98 -16.43 31.16
C GLY A 378 12.98 -15.29 31.45
N PRO A 379 13.42 -14.30 32.25
CA PRO A 379 12.55 -13.19 32.68
C PRO A 379 12.07 -12.36 31.48
N THR A 380 10.85 -11.86 31.58
CA THR A 380 10.23 -10.98 30.59
C THR A 380 10.02 -9.57 31.16
N PRO A 381 9.91 -8.55 30.32
CA PRO A 381 9.59 -7.21 30.80
C PRO A 381 8.15 -7.15 31.32
N ALA A 382 7.91 -6.36 32.38
CA ALA A 382 6.55 -6.03 32.77
C ALA A 382 5.88 -5.20 31.66
N TYR A 383 4.57 -5.41 31.47
CA TYR A 383 3.81 -4.59 30.54
C TYR A 383 3.49 -3.24 31.18
N ASP A 384 4.07 -2.20 30.64
CA ASP A 384 3.84 -0.80 31.02
C ASP A 384 3.86 0.11 29.79
N PRO A 385 2.71 0.32 29.12
CA PRO A 385 2.63 1.16 27.93
C PRO A 385 2.87 2.64 28.18
N SER A 386 2.83 3.09 29.45
CA SER A 386 3.12 4.48 29.84
C SER A 386 4.61 4.80 29.93
N ARG A 387 5.46 3.77 29.93
CA ARG A 387 6.91 3.90 30.03
C ARG A 387 7.49 4.62 28.82
N ARG A 388 7.98 5.83 29.01
CA ARG A 388 8.72 6.55 27.95
C ARG A 388 10.04 5.82 27.68
N PRO A 389 10.40 5.57 26.41
CA PRO A 389 11.72 5.01 26.11
C PRO A 389 12.79 5.93 26.65
N GLU A 390 13.71 5.39 27.46
CA GLU A 390 14.87 6.13 27.94
C GLU A 390 15.65 6.66 26.73
N ARG A 391 15.69 7.97 26.57
CA ARG A 391 16.60 8.61 25.63
C ARG A 391 18.01 8.24 26.07
N GLY A 392 18.67 7.40 25.30
CA GLY A 392 20.03 6.93 25.53
C GLY A 392 20.91 8.08 25.96
N GLY A 393 21.30 8.07 27.21
CA GLY A 393 22.17 9.07 27.81
C GLY A 393 23.55 9.03 27.12
N ARG A 394 23.83 10.08 26.39
CA ARG A 394 25.21 10.37 25.99
C ARG A 394 25.97 10.82 27.24
N GLY A 395 26.99 10.06 27.60
CA GLY A 395 28.19 10.50 28.22
C GLY A 395 28.08 10.89 29.69
N GLY A 396 28.49 9.99 30.57
CA GLY A 396 28.90 10.28 31.91
C GLY A 396 30.01 11.32 31.93
N SER A 397 29.73 12.42 32.57
CA SER A 397 30.77 13.27 33.13
C SER A 397 30.98 12.89 34.60
N SER A 398 32.10 12.27 34.88
CA SER A 398 32.60 11.97 36.23
C SER A 398 32.61 13.22 37.08
N PRO A 399 32.23 13.16 38.36
CA PRO A 399 32.47 14.27 39.29
C PRO A 399 33.92 14.27 39.73
N ARG A 400 34.72 15.19 39.23
CA ARG A 400 35.99 15.57 39.89
C ARG A 400 35.66 16.48 41.04
N GLY A 401 35.91 16.00 42.25
CA GLY A 401 35.99 16.77 43.44
C GLY A 401 37.20 17.73 43.39
N GLY A 402 37.02 18.95 43.82
CA GLY A 402 38.04 19.96 43.97
C GLY A 402 37.58 21.02 44.95
N GLN A 403 38.17 20.97 46.17
CA GLN A 403 38.04 21.91 47.25
C GLN A 403 38.46 23.33 46.89
N GLY A 404 37.71 24.28 47.40
CA GLY A 404 38.07 25.54 48.04
C GLY A 404 39.07 26.53 47.38
N ASN A 405 38.69 27.75 47.19
CA ASN A 405 39.21 28.84 48.02
C ASN A 405 38.47 30.18 47.77
N LYS A 406 38.41 30.96 48.83
CA LYS A 406 37.81 32.29 48.92
C LYS A 406 38.72 33.35 48.24
N GLY A 407 38.12 34.41 47.76
CA GLY A 407 38.82 35.69 47.49
C GLY A 407 38.04 36.53 46.48
N GLY A 408 37.45 37.50 46.87
CA GLY A 408 37.05 38.80 46.86
C GLY A 408 37.65 39.69 45.75
N GLY A 409 36.82 40.61 45.27
CA GLY A 409 37.33 41.70 44.42
C GLY A 409 36.28 42.38 43.58
N ARG A 410 35.89 43.54 44.01
CA ARG A 410 35.03 44.55 43.39
C ARG A 410 35.61 45.04 42.05
N GLY A 411 34.79 45.52 41.16
CA GLY A 411 35.21 46.46 40.12
C GLY A 411 34.21 46.68 39.01
N ARG A 412 33.57 47.78 39.05
CA ARG A 412 32.78 48.62 38.19
C ARG A 412 33.33 48.86 36.78
N GLY A 413 32.40 49.19 35.84
CA GLY A 413 32.63 50.09 34.70
C GLY A 413 32.03 49.50 33.40
N ARG A 414 30.92 49.92 32.95
CA ARG A 414 30.42 51.01 32.06
C ARG A 414 30.99 51.02 30.63
N SER A 415 29.99 51.07 29.73
CA SER A 415 29.89 51.85 28.47
C SER A 415 30.24 51.11 27.18
N SER A 416 29.29 50.89 26.33
CA SER A 416 28.66 51.72 25.26
C SER A 416 29.47 51.81 23.97
N GLN A 417 28.69 51.69 22.91
CA GLN A 417 28.84 52.20 21.52
C GLN A 417 29.14 51.16 20.46
N GLN A 418 28.16 50.87 19.60
CA GLN A 418 27.82 51.56 18.32
C GLN A 418 28.94 51.53 17.26
N GLY A 419 28.62 51.01 16.07
CA GLY A 419 29.35 51.25 14.83
C GLY A 419 29.03 50.20 13.74
N GLN A 420 28.01 50.37 12.96
CA GLN A 420 27.96 50.72 11.53
C GLN A 420 28.62 49.76 10.53
N ARG A 421 27.77 49.36 9.58
CA ARG A 421 28.09 48.85 8.23
C ARG A 421 29.01 49.81 7.46
N PRO A 422 29.73 49.38 6.39
CA PRO A 422 29.13 49.64 5.06
C PRO A 422 29.27 48.56 4.00
N GLU A 423 28.47 48.81 2.97
CA GLU A 423 28.38 48.20 1.64
C GLU A 423 29.63 48.40 0.77
N GLY A 424 29.72 47.57 -0.29
CA GLY A 424 30.66 47.81 -1.42
C GLY A 424 30.61 46.64 -2.39
N LYS A 425 30.03 46.79 -3.40
CA LYS A 425 29.82 46.67 -4.83
C LYS A 425 31.02 46.18 -5.64
N SER A 426 30.64 45.47 -6.77
CA SER A 426 31.24 45.39 -8.12
C SER A 426 32.48 44.47 -8.26
N ASP A 427 32.76 43.70 -9.31
CA ASP A 427 32.41 43.71 -10.73
C ASP A 427 32.88 42.37 -11.34
N ALA A 428 32.24 41.96 -12.42
CA ALA A 428 32.78 40.95 -13.35
C ALA A 428 33.92 41.55 -14.22
N PRO A 429 34.77 40.77 -14.87
CA PRO A 429 34.46 40.49 -16.29
C PRO A 429 34.96 39.15 -16.88
N LYS A 430 34.39 38.89 -18.04
CA LYS A 430 34.64 37.98 -19.15
C LYS A 430 36.09 37.56 -19.42
N GLY A 431 36.24 36.38 -19.98
CA GLY A 431 37.43 35.93 -20.72
C GLY A 431 37.15 34.67 -21.51
N GLU A 432 37.10 34.82 -22.83
CA GLU A 432 37.04 33.83 -23.88
C GLU A 432 38.31 32.98 -23.98
N GLY A 433 38.18 31.77 -24.56
CA GLY A 433 39.35 31.00 -24.95
C GLY A 433 39.02 29.63 -25.53
N ALA A 434 38.99 29.59 -26.85
CA ALA A 434 38.85 28.42 -27.72
C ALA A 434 39.99 27.39 -27.62
N GLY A 435 39.71 26.15 -28.00
CA GLY A 435 40.77 25.15 -28.25
C GLY A 435 40.25 23.79 -28.68
N GLN A 436 40.26 23.57 -29.96
CA GLN A 436 40.02 22.37 -30.76
C GLN A 436 40.85 21.15 -30.29
N GLY A 437 40.34 19.93 -30.59
CA GLY A 437 41.14 18.71 -30.57
C GLY A 437 40.33 17.45 -30.91
N ALA A 438 40.15 17.21 -32.20
CA ALA A 438 39.63 15.97 -32.76
C ALA A 438 40.64 14.81 -32.69
N HIS A 439 40.19 13.60 -32.37
CA HIS A 439 40.83 12.41 -32.92
C HIS A 439 39.80 11.27 -33.15
N LYS A 440 39.63 10.96 -34.41
CA LYS A 440 39.06 9.74 -35.00
C LYS A 440 39.96 8.52 -34.74
N LYS A 441 39.36 7.34 -34.65
CA LYS A 441 39.76 6.04 -35.29
C LYS A 441 38.98 4.92 -34.60
N LYS A 442 38.37 3.98 -35.19
CA LYS A 442 38.24 3.23 -36.46
C LYS A 442 37.56 1.90 -36.07
N ARG A 443 36.52 1.51 -36.80
CA ARG A 443 36.00 0.14 -36.86
C ARG A 443 37.01 -0.78 -37.57
N PRO A 444 36.92 -2.11 -37.41
CA PRO A 444 36.75 -2.89 -38.64
C PRO A 444 35.55 -3.85 -38.60
N ASN A 445 35.00 -3.91 -39.76
CA ASN A 445 34.04 -4.83 -40.33
C ASN A 445 34.74 -6.19 -40.60
N ASN A 446 34.03 -7.32 -40.44
CA ASN A 446 34.32 -8.46 -41.28
C ASN A 446 33.08 -9.30 -41.58
N HIS A 447 32.89 -9.50 -42.87
CA HIS A 447 31.94 -10.34 -43.55
C HIS A 447 32.29 -11.84 -43.45
N ARG A 448 31.32 -12.75 -43.49
CA ARG A 448 31.12 -13.75 -44.55
C ARG A 448 30.13 -14.84 -44.15
N LYS A 449 29.07 -14.94 -44.96
CA LYS A 449 28.62 -16.01 -45.88
C LYS A 449 27.90 -17.19 -45.20
N SER A 450 26.60 -17.30 -45.37
CA SER A 450 25.76 -17.95 -46.42
C SER A 450 25.95 -19.46 -46.62
N GLN A 451 24.85 -20.20 -46.40
CA GLN A 451 24.31 -21.39 -47.16
C GLN A 451 23.28 -21.99 -46.18
N GLY A 452 22.03 -22.15 -46.44
CA GLY A 452 21.36 -22.67 -47.63
C GLY A 452 20.97 -24.12 -47.37
N SER A 453 19.71 -24.40 -46.96
CA SER A 453 19.00 -25.57 -47.48
C SER A 453 17.57 -25.66 -46.89
N THR A 454 16.66 -25.86 -47.76
CA THR A 454 15.21 -25.98 -47.69
C THR A 454 14.76 -27.42 -47.24
N PRO A 455 13.48 -27.65 -46.94
CA PRO A 455 12.96 -28.78 -46.13
C PRO A 455 12.54 -30.02 -47.00
N PRO A 456 12.09 -31.08 -46.35
CA PRO A 456 11.12 -31.93 -47.04
C PRO A 456 9.74 -32.05 -46.30
N LYS A 457 8.75 -32.10 -47.16
CA LYS A 457 7.34 -32.52 -46.90
C LYS A 457 7.24 -34.01 -46.63
N GLY A 458 6.10 -34.39 -46.09
CA GLY A 458 5.48 -35.72 -46.17
C GLY A 458 4.83 -36.09 -44.86
N GLU A 459 3.50 -35.97 -44.78
CA GLU A 459 2.47 -37.00 -44.92
C GLU A 459 2.52 -38.15 -43.88
N ALA A 460 1.62 -38.14 -42.94
CA ALA A 460 0.50 -39.06 -42.73
C ALA A 460 -0.33 -38.61 -41.54
#